data_5f7b66bd6271885476cd4407d6ffa08c
#
_entry.id   5f7b66bd6271885476cd4407d6ffa08c
#
_cell.length_a   1.000
_cell.length_b   1.000
_cell.length_c   1.000
_cell.angle_alpha   90.00
_cell.angle_beta   90.00
_cell.angle_gamma   90.00
#
_symmetry.space_group_name_H-M   'P 1'
#
loop_
_entity.id
_entity.type
_entity.pdbx_description
1 polymer ?
#
loop_
_entity_poly.entity_id
_entity_poly.type
_entity_poly.pdbx_seq_one_letter_code
_entity_poly.pdbx_strand_id
1 'polypeptide(L)'
;CARAEQNCFDPYLQVSARLTALSQMGHATDKIELIVLGGTWSDYPQGYQTWFMSELFRALNDDAVAGVAANPMLARPGISRAEAGRLLDDAPADALPPVVAERRERYRAAGIATDEAELTSGVAGEQECVDAAVGGYNRAVRRLYGPGTPWGEVAEWQTATMEELERQQRINETAKHRVVGLVIETRPDAVTPQAL
;
A
#
# COMPACT_ATOMS: atom_id res chain seq x y z
N CYS A 1 1.67 -7.51 8.13
CA CYS A 1 3.00 -6.89 8.04
C CYS A 1 2.84 -5.41 8.40
N ALA A 2 3.52 -4.93 9.43
CA ALA A 2 3.38 -3.56 9.98
C ALA A 2 3.42 -2.46 8.90
N ARG A 3 4.26 -2.60 7.88
CA ARG A 3 4.33 -1.62 6.79
C ARG A 3 3.06 -1.58 5.94
N ALA A 4 2.44 -2.72 5.68
CA ALA A 4 1.19 -2.76 4.93
C ALA A 4 0.04 -2.16 5.76
N GLU A 5 -0.01 -2.47 7.05
CA GLU A 5 -1.00 -1.93 7.99
C GLU A 5 -0.93 -0.41 8.08
N GLN A 6 0.26 0.17 8.27
CA GLN A 6 0.51 1.61 8.30
C GLN A 6 0.08 2.34 7.00
N ASN A 7 -0.10 1.61 5.92
CA ASN A 7 -0.53 2.13 4.63
C ASN A 7 -1.88 1.55 4.18
N CYS A 8 -2.74 1.15 5.12
CA CYS A 8 -4.09 0.62 4.85
C CYS A 8 -4.11 -0.52 3.83
N PHE A 9 -3.05 -1.32 3.75
CA PHE A 9 -2.83 -2.34 2.70
C PHE A 9 -2.94 -1.80 1.27
N ASP A 10 -2.95 -0.48 1.09
CA ASP A 10 -3.03 0.18 -0.21
C ASP A 10 -1.67 0.17 -0.92
N PRO A 11 -1.55 -0.39 -2.14
CA PRO A 11 -0.28 -0.47 -2.86
C PRO A 11 0.26 0.91 -3.26
N TYR A 12 -0.59 1.87 -3.59
CA TYR A 12 -0.19 3.23 -3.90
C TYR A 12 0.48 3.91 -2.69
N LEU A 13 -0.17 3.84 -1.53
CA LEU A 13 0.37 4.41 -0.28
C LEU A 13 1.68 3.74 0.13
N GLN A 14 1.79 2.41 -0.02
CA GLN A 14 3.02 1.67 0.28
C GLN A 14 4.19 2.10 -0.61
N VAL A 15 3.96 2.26 -1.92
CA VAL A 15 4.99 2.72 -2.86
C VAL A 15 5.37 4.15 -2.58
N SER A 16 4.40 5.06 -2.39
CA SER A 16 4.65 6.47 -2.10
C SER A 16 5.48 6.64 -0.82
N ALA A 17 5.11 5.97 0.26
CA ALA A 17 5.87 5.99 1.52
C ALA A 17 7.30 5.43 1.33
N ARG A 18 7.45 4.37 0.54
CA ARG A 18 8.76 3.76 0.29
C ARG A 18 9.65 4.64 -0.58
N LEU A 19 9.12 5.22 -1.66
CA LEU A 19 9.85 6.16 -2.52
C LEU A 19 10.30 7.38 -1.73
N THR A 20 9.40 7.94 -0.92
CA THR A 20 9.71 9.05 -0.04
C THR A 20 10.89 8.73 0.87
N ALA A 21 10.84 7.61 1.58
CA ALA A 21 11.91 7.19 2.48
C ALA A 21 13.24 6.96 1.74
N LEU A 22 13.22 6.33 0.56
CA LEU A 22 14.43 6.11 -0.24
C LEU A 22 15.04 7.41 -0.74
N SER A 23 14.20 8.31 -1.27
CA SER A 23 14.64 9.61 -1.76
C SER A 23 15.26 10.46 -0.65
N GLN A 24 14.67 10.47 0.54
CA GLN A 24 15.16 11.19 1.70
C GLN A 24 16.49 10.63 2.24
N MET A 25 16.70 9.32 2.10
CA MET A 25 17.99 8.68 2.41
C MET A 25 19.05 8.89 1.33
N GLY A 26 18.74 9.58 0.23
CA GLY A 26 19.66 9.86 -0.87
C GLY A 26 19.87 8.68 -1.83
N HIS A 27 18.97 7.68 -1.82
CA HIS A 27 19.01 6.60 -2.81
C HIS A 27 18.51 7.08 -4.18
N ALA A 28 19.13 6.56 -5.24
CA ALA A 28 18.60 6.71 -6.59
C ALA A 28 17.28 5.93 -6.72
N THR A 29 16.27 6.57 -7.29
CA THR A 29 14.93 6.00 -7.47
C THR A 29 14.45 6.04 -8.93
N ASP A 30 15.38 6.20 -9.87
CA ASP A 30 15.13 6.23 -11.32
C ASP A 30 14.86 4.85 -11.92
N LYS A 31 15.32 3.78 -11.25
CA LYS A 31 15.10 2.39 -11.62
C LYS A 31 14.59 1.60 -10.42
N ILE A 32 13.43 1.01 -10.58
CA ILE A 32 12.71 0.33 -9.51
C ILE A 32 12.56 -1.15 -9.83
N GLU A 33 12.95 -2.01 -8.89
CA GLU A 33 12.50 -3.40 -8.85
C GLU A 33 11.31 -3.49 -7.89
N LEU A 34 10.17 -3.95 -8.40
CA LEU A 34 8.99 -4.25 -7.61
C LEU A 34 9.01 -5.71 -7.20
N ILE A 35 8.84 -5.97 -5.91
CA ILE A 35 8.71 -7.33 -5.38
C ILE A 35 7.41 -7.40 -4.60
N VAL A 36 6.44 -8.14 -5.12
CA VAL A 36 5.15 -8.38 -4.48
C VAL A 36 5.28 -9.61 -3.60
N LEU A 37 5.24 -9.40 -2.29
CA LEU A 37 5.41 -10.43 -1.27
C LEU A 37 4.19 -10.55 -0.38
N GLY A 38 3.87 -11.74 0.04
CA GLY A 38 2.82 -12.07 0.99
C GLY A 38 1.63 -12.75 0.33
N GLY A 39 0.99 -13.67 1.05
CA GLY A 39 -0.12 -14.47 0.57
C GLY A 39 0.16 -15.24 -0.73
N THR A 40 -0.78 -16.06 -1.16
CA THR A 40 -0.70 -16.68 -2.49
C THR A 40 -1.32 -15.72 -3.50
N TRP A 41 -0.49 -15.09 -4.34
CA TRP A 41 -0.95 -14.08 -5.30
C TRP A 41 -2.11 -14.57 -6.18
N SER A 42 -2.00 -15.80 -6.68
CA SER A 42 -3.01 -16.44 -7.53
C SER A 42 -4.35 -16.70 -6.87
N ASP A 43 -4.45 -16.62 -5.54
CA ASP A 43 -5.70 -16.83 -4.81
C ASP A 43 -6.55 -15.55 -4.72
N TYR A 44 -5.98 -14.39 -5.08
CA TYR A 44 -6.74 -13.13 -5.11
C TYR A 44 -7.62 -13.04 -6.37
N PRO A 45 -8.81 -12.40 -6.28
CA PRO A 45 -9.64 -12.13 -7.44
C PRO A 45 -8.88 -11.32 -8.50
N GLN A 46 -9.12 -11.62 -9.78
CA GLN A 46 -8.42 -10.96 -10.89
C GLN A 46 -8.56 -9.43 -10.84
N GLY A 47 -9.76 -8.91 -10.55
CA GLY A 47 -9.97 -7.47 -10.44
C GLY A 47 -9.10 -6.81 -9.38
N TYR A 48 -8.90 -7.48 -8.23
CA TYR A 48 -8.00 -7.04 -7.18
C TYR A 48 -6.53 -7.10 -7.63
N GLN A 49 -6.10 -8.19 -8.25
CA GLN A 49 -4.74 -8.32 -8.77
C GLN A 49 -4.42 -7.18 -9.75
N THR A 50 -5.33 -6.93 -10.69
CA THR A 50 -5.20 -5.87 -11.68
C THR A 50 -5.16 -4.49 -11.04
N TRP A 51 -6.05 -4.23 -10.06
CA TRP A 51 -6.06 -2.99 -9.28
C TRP A 51 -4.75 -2.80 -8.52
N PHE A 52 -4.30 -3.83 -7.81
CA PHE A 52 -3.08 -3.77 -7.01
C PHE A 52 -1.86 -3.40 -7.88
N MET A 53 -1.72 -4.06 -9.02
CA MET A 53 -0.64 -3.79 -9.97
C MET A 53 -0.77 -2.39 -10.58
N SER A 54 -1.96 -1.97 -10.99
CA SER A 54 -2.20 -0.64 -11.53
C SER A 54 -1.81 0.45 -10.55
N GLU A 55 -2.12 0.29 -9.27
CA GLU A 55 -1.84 1.27 -8.23
C GLU A 55 -0.34 1.34 -7.88
N LEU A 56 0.40 0.21 -7.97
CA LEU A 56 1.86 0.23 -7.85
C LEU A 56 2.48 1.12 -8.94
N PHE A 57 2.10 0.89 -10.20
CA PHE A 57 2.59 1.69 -11.34
C PHE A 57 2.15 3.15 -11.25
N ARG A 58 0.90 3.40 -10.86
CA ARG A 58 0.37 4.76 -10.72
C ARG A 58 1.17 5.58 -9.71
N ALA A 59 1.49 5.01 -8.54
CA ALA A 59 2.28 5.70 -7.53
C ALA A 59 3.69 6.08 -8.02
N LEU A 60 4.30 5.24 -8.86
CA LEU A 60 5.57 5.53 -9.51
C LEU A 60 5.45 6.60 -10.59
N ASN A 61 4.35 6.59 -11.35
CA ASN A 61 4.09 7.55 -12.42
C ASN A 61 3.78 8.95 -11.90
N ASP A 62 3.07 9.05 -10.78
CA ASP A 62 2.62 10.31 -10.18
C ASP A 62 3.76 11.06 -9.46
N ASP A 63 4.95 10.45 -9.32
CA ASP A 63 6.08 11.03 -8.58
C ASP A 63 5.65 11.60 -7.21
N ALA A 64 4.88 10.80 -6.47
CA ALA A 64 4.22 11.20 -5.22
C ALA A 64 5.20 11.62 -4.08
N VAL A 65 6.49 11.64 -4.39
CA VAL A 65 7.60 12.05 -3.51
C VAL A 65 7.82 13.56 -3.49
N ALA A 66 7.40 14.28 -4.53
CA ALA A 66 7.80 15.68 -4.77
C ALA A 66 7.41 16.65 -3.64
N GLY A 67 6.36 16.38 -2.88
CA GLY A 67 5.93 17.22 -1.76
C GLY A 67 6.71 17.01 -0.45
N VAL A 68 7.35 15.87 -0.28
CA VAL A 68 8.02 15.46 0.98
C VAL A 68 9.55 15.64 0.90
N ALA A 69 10.12 15.86 -0.30
CA ALA A 69 11.56 16.04 -0.51
C ALA A 69 12.17 17.27 0.21
N ALA A 70 11.36 18.07 0.89
CA ALA A 70 11.77 19.32 1.49
C ALA A 70 11.85 19.32 3.03
N ASN A 71 11.76 18.19 3.72
CA ASN A 71 11.95 18.20 5.17
C ASN A 71 13.44 18.06 5.55
N PRO A 72 14.12 19.17 5.91
CA PRO A 72 15.56 19.16 6.23
C PRO A 72 15.91 18.26 7.42
N MET A 73 14.93 17.94 8.27
CA MET A 73 15.11 17.11 9.45
C MET A 73 15.36 15.64 9.07
N LEU A 74 14.84 15.20 7.93
CA LEU A 74 15.04 13.84 7.43
C LEU A 74 16.37 13.63 6.73
N ALA A 75 17.01 14.74 6.30
CA ALA A 75 18.34 14.72 5.70
C ALA A 75 19.49 14.69 6.74
N ARG A 76 19.18 14.63 8.04
CA ARG A 76 20.20 14.62 9.10
C ARG A 76 20.97 13.30 9.13
N PRO A 77 22.32 13.33 9.08
CA PRO A 77 23.11 12.12 9.27
C PRO A 77 22.81 11.46 10.62
N GLY A 78 22.59 10.15 10.62
CA GLY A 78 22.37 9.37 11.84
C GLY A 78 20.94 9.36 12.38
N ILE A 79 19.95 9.90 11.63
CA ILE A 79 18.53 9.76 12.00
C ILE A 79 18.16 8.28 12.08
N SER A 80 17.54 7.87 13.18
CA SER A 80 17.04 6.51 13.33
C SER A 80 15.79 6.30 12.48
N ARG A 81 15.54 5.04 12.08
CA ARG A 81 14.33 4.67 11.33
C ARG A 81 13.03 5.01 12.07
N ALA A 82 13.01 4.85 13.40
CA ALA A 82 11.87 5.18 14.22
C ALA A 82 11.63 6.70 14.32
N GLU A 83 12.70 7.49 14.30
CA GLU A 83 12.61 8.95 14.32
C GLU A 83 12.20 9.48 12.95
N ALA A 84 12.72 8.90 11.86
CA ALA A 84 12.29 9.23 10.51
C ALA A 84 10.81 8.89 10.29
N GLY A 85 10.33 7.77 10.81
CA GLY A 85 8.91 7.39 10.79
C GLY A 85 8.05 8.44 11.48
N ARG A 86 8.38 8.82 12.71
CA ARG A 86 7.63 9.84 13.46
C ARG A 86 7.60 11.19 12.74
N LEU A 87 8.71 11.64 12.17
CA LEU A 87 8.77 12.89 11.41
C LEU A 87 7.94 12.86 10.12
N LEU A 88 7.70 11.67 9.56
CA LEU A 88 6.80 11.48 8.42
C LEU A 88 5.33 11.45 8.87
N ASP A 89 5.07 10.86 10.03
CA ASP A 89 3.73 10.80 10.61
C ASP A 89 3.28 12.17 11.15
N ASP A 90 4.23 12.96 11.71
CA ASP A 90 4.02 14.33 12.17
C ASP A 90 4.07 15.38 11.02
N ALA A 91 4.32 14.94 9.77
CA ALA A 91 4.31 15.86 8.63
C ALA A 91 2.91 16.49 8.50
N PRO A 92 2.83 17.83 8.42
CA PRO A 92 1.53 18.48 8.24
C PRO A 92 0.85 17.94 6.99
N ALA A 93 -0.48 17.81 7.02
CA ALA A 93 -1.27 17.22 5.92
C ALA A 93 -1.02 17.91 4.57
N ASP A 94 -0.62 19.17 4.58
CA ASP A 94 -0.22 19.96 3.43
C ASP A 94 1.17 19.58 2.86
N ALA A 95 1.98 18.85 3.62
CA ALA A 95 3.26 18.30 3.13
C ALA A 95 3.10 16.97 2.37
N LEU A 96 1.94 16.33 2.47
CA LEU A 96 1.64 15.12 1.72
C LEU A 96 1.20 15.47 0.28
N PRO A 97 1.59 14.66 -0.71
CA PRO A 97 1.00 14.77 -2.04
C PRO A 97 -0.54 14.70 -1.95
N PRO A 98 -1.28 15.57 -2.67
CA PRO A 98 -2.73 15.63 -2.56
C PRO A 98 -3.43 14.27 -2.73
N VAL A 99 -2.95 13.44 -3.65
CA VAL A 99 -3.48 12.09 -3.89
C VAL A 99 -3.28 11.17 -2.66
N VAL A 100 -2.15 11.30 -1.96
CA VAL A 100 -1.88 10.52 -0.74
C VAL A 100 -2.84 10.94 0.38
N ALA A 101 -3.03 12.25 0.55
CA ALA A 101 -3.96 12.78 1.55
C ALA A 101 -5.42 12.36 1.26
N GLU A 102 -5.86 12.47 0.01
CA GLU A 102 -7.19 12.04 -0.44
C GLU A 102 -7.43 10.55 -0.21
N ARG A 103 -6.44 9.70 -0.54
CA ARG A 103 -6.54 8.26 -0.30
C ARG A 103 -6.64 7.92 1.17
N ARG A 104 -5.82 8.52 2.02
CA ARG A 104 -5.89 8.30 3.48
C ARG A 104 -7.25 8.72 4.02
N GLU A 105 -7.78 9.86 3.57
CA GLU A 105 -9.11 10.32 3.98
C GLU A 105 -10.22 9.36 3.53
N ARG A 106 -10.11 8.77 2.34
CA ARG A 106 -11.06 7.77 1.86
C ARG A 106 -11.08 6.52 2.75
N TYR A 107 -9.90 6.04 3.18
CA TYR A 107 -9.83 4.91 4.13
C TYR A 107 -10.40 5.29 5.50
N ARG A 108 -10.08 6.48 6.00
CA ARG A 108 -10.63 6.98 7.26
C ARG A 108 -12.15 7.12 7.20
N ALA A 109 -12.70 7.65 6.13
CA ALA A 109 -14.14 7.75 5.92
C ALA A 109 -14.84 6.39 5.89
N ALA A 110 -14.16 5.34 5.42
CA ALA A 110 -14.62 3.95 5.50
C ALA A 110 -14.45 3.32 6.89
N GLY A 111 -13.90 4.02 7.87
CA GLY A 111 -13.68 3.50 9.23
C GLY A 111 -12.39 2.68 9.40
N ILE A 112 -11.44 2.82 8.48
CA ILE A 112 -10.13 2.18 8.60
C ILE A 112 -9.16 3.14 9.30
N ALA A 113 -8.45 2.65 10.34
CA ALA A 113 -7.40 3.40 11.02
C ALA A 113 -6.27 3.75 10.04
N THR A 114 -5.84 5.02 10.04
CA THR A 114 -4.84 5.54 9.10
C THR A 114 -3.60 6.10 9.78
N ASP A 115 -3.57 6.16 11.11
CA ASP A 115 -2.44 6.63 11.89
C ASP A 115 -1.98 5.61 12.96
N GLU A 116 -0.76 5.79 13.45
CA GLU A 116 -0.14 4.86 14.39
C GLU A 116 -0.84 4.89 15.77
N ALA A 117 -1.40 6.02 16.16
CA ALA A 117 -2.13 6.17 17.42
C ALA A 117 -3.45 5.39 17.39
N GLU A 118 -4.16 5.44 16.26
CA GLU A 118 -5.37 4.64 16.03
C GLU A 118 -5.05 3.15 15.92
N LEU A 119 -3.96 2.78 15.22
CA LEU A 119 -3.50 1.40 15.09
C LEU A 119 -3.06 0.81 16.43
N THR A 120 -2.41 1.60 17.29
CA THR A 120 -2.00 1.15 18.64
C THR A 120 -3.15 1.14 19.64
N SER A 121 -4.13 2.02 19.49
CA SER A 121 -5.36 1.99 20.30
C SER A 121 -6.28 0.83 19.92
N GLY A 122 -6.07 0.24 18.74
CA GLY A 122 -6.76 -0.91 18.19
C GLY A 122 -6.43 -2.27 18.86
N VAL A 123 -5.79 -2.26 20.06
CA VAL A 123 -5.68 -3.46 20.94
C VAL A 123 -7.06 -4.07 21.23
N ALA A 124 -8.13 -3.28 21.17
CA ALA A 124 -9.50 -3.78 21.17
C ALA A 124 -9.81 -4.69 19.96
N GLY A 125 -9.20 -4.43 18.80
CA GLY A 125 -9.35 -5.25 17.60
C GLY A 125 -8.67 -6.62 17.68
N GLU A 126 -7.56 -6.75 18.44
CA GLU A 126 -6.90 -8.04 18.63
C GLU A 126 -7.77 -9.00 19.46
N GLN A 127 -8.43 -8.52 20.52
CA GLN A 127 -9.35 -9.33 21.29
C GLN A 127 -10.59 -9.72 20.47
N GLU A 128 -11.08 -8.82 19.62
CA GLU A 128 -12.17 -9.09 18.70
C GLU A 128 -11.79 -10.12 17.62
N CYS A 129 -10.55 -10.09 17.14
CA CYS A 129 -10.00 -11.13 16.26
C CYS A 129 -9.85 -12.48 16.95
N VAL A 130 -9.40 -12.52 18.21
CA VAL A 130 -9.29 -13.74 19.00
C VAL A 130 -10.68 -14.33 19.27
N ASP A 131 -11.66 -13.52 19.65
CA ASP A 131 -13.04 -13.96 19.88
C ASP A 131 -13.72 -14.44 18.60
N ALA A 132 -13.40 -13.82 17.46
CA ALA A 132 -13.86 -14.26 16.13
C ALA A 132 -13.22 -15.61 15.72
N ALA A 133 -11.95 -15.85 16.07
CA ALA A 133 -11.23 -17.08 15.78
C ALA A 133 -11.81 -18.30 16.54
N VAL A 134 -12.39 -18.10 17.71
CA VAL A 134 -13.11 -19.14 18.47
C VAL A 134 -14.29 -19.73 17.68
N GLY A 135 -14.83 -18.96 16.73
CA GLY A 135 -15.91 -19.40 15.84
C GLY A 135 -15.48 -20.04 14.51
N GLY A 136 -14.17 -20.20 14.31
CA GLY A 136 -13.55 -20.70 13.09
C GLY A 136 -13.21 -19.61 12.08
N TYR A 137 -12.12 -19.85 11.31
CA TYR A 137 -11.53 -18.91 10.33
C TYR A 137 -12.55 -18.25 9.39
N ASN A 138 -13.43 -19.03 8.79
CA ASN A 138 -14.45 -18.51 7.86
C ASN A 138 -15.44 -17.53 8.51
N ARG A 139 -15.72 -17.68 9.80
CA ARG A 139 -16.57 -16.74 10.55
C ARG A 139 -15.84 -15.45 10.81
N ALA A 140 -14.56 -15.53 11.22
CA ALA A 140 -13.71 -14.35 11.42
C ALA A 140 -13.58 -13.54 10.12
N VAL A 141 -13.31 -14.20 8.99
CA VAL A 141 -13.23 -13.54 7.69
C VAL A 141 -14.53 -12.81 7.32
N ARG A 142 -15.69 -13.47 7.49
CA ARG A 142 -16.98 -12.82 7.19
C ARG A 142 -17.27 -11.63 8.10
N ARG A 143 -16.86 -11.70 9.36
CA ARG A 143 -17.07 -10.63 10.33
C ARG A 143 -16.19 -9.41 10.04
N LEU A 144 -14.95 -9.62 9.58
CA LEU A 144 -13.99 -8.54 9.33
C LEU A 144 -14.10 -7.97 7.89
N TYR A 145 -14.40 -8.83 6.92
CA TYR A 145 -14.34 -8.49 5.48
C TYR A 145 -15.67 -8.74 4.75
N GLY A 146 -16.75 -9.03 5.47
CA GLY A 146 -18.06 -9.26 4.88
C GLY A 146 -18.74 -7.97 4.43
N PRO A 147 -19.86 -8.09 3.67
CA PRO A 147 -20.66 -6.92 3.27
C PRO A 147 -21.09 -6.09 4.47
N GLY A 148 -20.99 -4.75 4.36
CA GLY A 148 -21.36 -3.82 5.43
C GLY A 148 -20.30 -3.66 6.52
N THR A 149 -19.10 -4.23 6.34
CA THR A 149 -17.94 -3.94 7.18
C THR A 149 -17.04 -2.90 6.51
N PRO A 150 -16.21 -2.15 7.28
CA PRO A 150 -15.25 -1.21 6.71
C PRO A 150 -14.39 -1.80 5.58
N TRP A 151 -13.85 -2.98 5.78
CA TRP A 151 -13.04 -3.66 4.76
C TRP A 151 -13.87 -4.25 3.62
N GLY A 152 -15.14 -4.60 3.86
CA GLY A 152 -16.08 -5.00 2.80
C GLY A 152 -16.35 -3.83 1.85
N GLU A 153 -16.57 -2.62 2.37
CA GLU A 153 -16.74 -1.41 1.57
C GLU A 153 -15.47 -1.06 0.79
N VAL A 154 -14.30 -1.18 1.43
CA VAL A 154 -13.00 -0.97 0.77
C VAL A 154 -12.81 -1.95 -0.40
N ALA A 155 -13.18 -3.20 -0.25
CA ALA A 155 -13.02 -4.22 -1.29
C ALA A 155 -13.82 -3.91 -2.57
N GLU A 156 -14.95 -3.20 -2.46
CA GLU A 156 -15.79 -2.84 -3.62
C GLU A 156 -15.08 -1.92 -4.62
N TRP A 157 -14.15 -1.09 -4.15
CA TRP A 157 -13.39 -0.16 -5.01
C TRP A 157 -11.97 -0.60 -5.32
N GLN A 158 -11.54 -1.73 -4.77
CA GLN A 158 -10.24 -2.34 -5.06
C GLN A 158 -10.32 -3.25 -6.31
N THR A 159 -10.72 -2.67 -7.42
CA THR A 159 -10.80 -3.36 -8.71
C THR A 159 -10.36 -2.44 -9.85
N ALA A 160 -9.76 -3.00 -10.89
CA ALA A 160 -9.39 -2.29 -12.11
C ALA A 160 -9.47 -3.21 -13.33
N THR A 161 -9.48 -2.61 -14.53
CA THR A 161 -9.44 -3.33 -15.80
C THR A 161 -8.00 -3.56 -16.27
N MET A 162 -7.81 -4.55 -17.13
CA MET A 162 -6.50 -4.78 -17.77
C MET A 162 -6.05 -3.57 -18.61
N GLU A 163 -6.98 -2.87 -19.25
CA GLU A 163 -6.70 -1.65 -20.01
C GLU A 163 -6.09 -0.55 -19.14
N GLU A 164 -6.59 -0.40 -17.91
CA GLU A 164 -6.02 0.53 -16.93
C GLU A 164 -4.60 0.13 -16.53
N LEU A 165 -4.37 -1.15 -16.25
CA LEU A 165 -3.03 -1.65 -15.93
C LEU A 165 -2.05 -1.39 -17.08
N GLU A 166 -2.42 -1.78 -18.31
CA GLU A 166 -1.60 -1.54 -19.49
C GLU A 166 -1.34 -0.05 -19.72
N ARG A 167 -2.32 0.81 -19.45
CA ARG A 167 -2.15 2.25 -19.53
C ARG A 167 -1.09 2.74 -18.54
N GLN A 168 -1.15 2.29 -17.29
CA GLN A 168 -0.17 2.67 -16.27
C GLN A 168 1.24 2.14 -16.60
N GLN A 169 1.35 0.93 -17.14
CA GLN A 169 2.62 0.37 -17.59
C GLN A 169 3.23 1.19 -18.74
N ARG A 170 2.43 1.57 -19.75
CA ARG A 170 2.90 2.42 -20.86
C ARG A 170 3.38 3.80 -20.37
N ILE A 171 2.68 4.43 -19.43
CA ILE A 171 3.13 5.68 -18.83
C ILE A 171 4.47 5.48 -18.13
N ASN A 172 4.65 4.35 -17.44
CA ASN A 172 5.85 4.06 -16.68
C ASN A 172 7.12 3.87 -17.55
N GLU A 173 6.98 3.53 -18.84
CA GLU A 173 8.13 3.39 -19.77
C GLU A 173 9.01 4.66 -19.82
N THR A 174 8.42 5.83 -19.60
CA THR A 174 9.09 7.13 -19.61
C THR A 174 9.02 7.89 -18.29
N ALA A 175 8.49 7.26 -17.24
CA ALA A 175 8.36 7.89 -15.94
C ALA A 175 9.72 8.10 -15.26
N LYS A 176 9.76 9.03 -14.30
CA LYS A 176 10.93 9.29 -13.47
C LYS A 176 11.34 8.04 -12.66
N HIS A 177 10.36 7.35 -12.08
CA HIS A 177 10.53 6.11 -11.32
C HIS A 177 10.11 4.92 -12.17
N ARG A 178 11.05 4.43 -12.99
CA ARG A 178 10.76 3.41 -13.98
C ARG A 178 10.96 2.00 -13.45
N VAL A 179 9.96 1.15 -13.63
CA VAL A 179 10.05 -0.28 -13.30
C VAL A 179 10.96 -0.98 -14.30
N VAL A 180 12.01 -1.62 -13.80
CA VAL A 180 12.96 -2.43 -14.60
C VAL A 180 12.91 -3.91 -14.26
N GLY A 181 12.23 -4.27 -13.18
CA GLY A 181 12.00 -5.64 -12.77
C GLY A 181 10.71 -5.74 -11.96
N LEU A 182 9.97 -6.82 -12.18
CA LEU A 182 8.77 -7.16 -11.43
C LEU A 182 8.85 -8.63 -11.02
N VAL A 183 8.77 -8.87 -9.72
CA VAL A 183 8.75 -10.21 -9.13
C VAL A 183 7.45 -10.37 -8.35
N ILE A 184 6.75 -11.45 -8.61
CA ILE A 184 5.53 -11.81 -7.89
C ILE A 184 5.74 -13.19 -7.27
N GLU A 185 5.58 -13.28 -5.96
CA GLU A 185 5.66 -14.55 -5.24
C GLU A 185 4.29 -15.25 -5.28
N THR A 186 4.27 -16.49 -5.74
CA THR A 186 3.06 -17.33 -5.76
C THR A 186 3.40 -18.80 -5.62
N ARG A 187 2.36 -19.66 -5.54
CA ARG A 187 2.54 -21.10 -5.45
C ARG A 187 2.88 -21.70 -6.82
N PRO A 188 3.79 -22.69 -6.88
CA PRO A 188 4.17 -23.31 -8.16
C PRO A 188 3.01 -23.98 -8.90
N ASP A 189 2.05 -24.55 -8.17
CA ASP A 189 0.86 -25.21 -8.74
C ASP A 189 -0.16 -24.23 -9.35
N ALA A 190 -0.03 -22.94 -9.04
CA ALA A 190 -0.86 -21.87 -9.59
C ALA A 190 -0.24 -21.21 -10.84
N VAL A 191 1.00 -21.52 -11.18
CA VAL A 191 1.67 -20.97 -12.37
C VAL A 191 1.27 -21.79 -13.59
N THR A 192 0.34 -21.26 -14.37
CA THR A 192 -0.14 -21.86 -15.63
C THR A 192 0.25 -20.95 -16.83
N PRO A 193 0.27 -21.49 -18.07
CA PRO A 193 0.50 -20.65 -19.24
C PRO A 193 -0.48 -19.47 -19.37
N GLN A 194 -1.67 -19.59 -18.81
CA GLN A 194 -2.70 -18.54 -18.81
C GLN A 194 -2.48 -17.50 -17.68
N ALA A 195 -1.69 -17.83 -16.66
CA ALA A 195 -1.37 -16.94 -15.55
C ALA A 195 -0.09 -16.11 -15.81
N LEU A 196 0.65 -16.45 -16.86
CA LEU A 196 1.85 -15.76 -17.35
C LEU A 196 1.49 -14.81 -18.49
#